data_5815a273c0b5cf9697a7c4451c6c603c
#
_entry.id   5815a273c0b5cf9697a7c4451c6c603c
#
_cell.length_a   1.000
_cell.length_b   1.000
_cell.length_c   1.000
_cell.angle_alpha   90.00
_cell.angle_beta   90.00
_cell.angle_gamma   90.00
#
_symmetry.space_group_name_H-M   'P 1'
#
loop_
_entity.id
_entity.type
_entity.pdbx_description
1 polymer ?
#
loop_
_entity_poly.entity_id
_entity_poly.type
_entity_poly.pdbx_seq_one_letter_code
_entity_poly.pdbx_strand_id
1 'polypeptide(L)'
;LPHFRTADVFSTGTDYYTAHLERITPNPDNVPSNMVLKYKKTTETDYTEIPWSDTETDIEVSPDTEYEYLLAWEENGMENLMPSKKFKTGNLFEELSAQPTRTTADLLALIKGDPAKVKKVSFEVGIGHPLEEGYKIIAVVDGSPMDETGFVRATVTGLQGNTSYCMRAIVKTEHETIYSSARFFTTKNTGVLCHTIELNATQTRITALHTLDTDKIEGTLK
;
A
#
# COMPACT_ATOMS: atom_id res chain seq x y z
N LEU A 1 -3.65 -45.85 -25.28
CA LEU A 1 -2.76 -44.94 -24.55
C LEU A 1 -3.50 -43.64 -24.33
N PRO A 2 -3.65 -43.17 -23.10
CA PRO A 2 -4.25 -41.88 -22.89
C PRO A 2 -3.42 -40.81 -23.61
N HIS A 3 -4.01 -40.17 -24.60
CA HIS A 3 -3.41 -38.99 -25.19
C HIS A 3 -3.46 -37.89 -24.14
N PHE A 4 -2.33 -37.64 -23.49
CA PHE A 4 -2.23 -36.50 -22.59
C PHE A 4 -2.40 -35.22 -23.42
N ARG A 5 -3.57 -34.63 -23.31
CA ARG A 5 -3.81 -33.27 -23.76
C ARG A 5 -3.12 -32.37 -22.76
N THR A 6 -2.04 -31.77 -23.16
CA THR A 6 -1.28 -30.84 -22.31
C THR A 6 -1.63 -29.44 -22.75
N ALA A 7 -2.59 -28.82 -22.09
CA ALA A 7 -2.69 -27.38 -22.04
C ALA A 7 -2.02 -26.91 -20.74
N ASP A 8 -1.27 -25.85 -20.80
CA ASP A 8 -0.67 -25.22 -19.62
C ASP A 8 -0.92 -23.72 -19.65
N VAL A 9 -0.91 -23.09 -18.49
CA VAL A 9 -1.12 -21.66 -18.35
C VAL A 9 0.05 -21.05 -17.58
N PHE A 10 0.51 -19.89 -18.05
CA PHE A 10 1.62 -19.16 -17.47
C PHE A 10 1.19 -17.71 -17.22
N SER A 11 1.62 -17.15 -16.10
CA SER A 11 1.62 -15.71 -15.91
C SER A 11 2.79 -15.12 -16.70
N THR A 12 2.51 -14.34 -17.72
CA THR A 12 3.52 -13.67 -18.57
C THR A 12 3.79 -12.24 -18.12
N GLY A 13 2.95 -11.70 -17.26
CA GLY A 13 3.14 -10.38 -16.65
C GLY A 13 2.12 -10.13 -15.57
N THR A 14 2.56 -9.42 -14.54
CA THR A 14 1.68 -8.89 -13.52
C THR A 14 2.01 -7.43 -13.31
N ASP A 15 1.00 -6.59 -13.29
CA ASP A 15 1.10 -5.29 -12.68
C ASP A 15 0.43 -5.29 -11.29
N TYR A 16 0.07 -4.13 -10.77
CA TYR A 16 -0.51 -4.01 -9.42
C TYR A 16 -1.99 -4.40 -9.37
N TYR A 17 -2.69 -4.38 -10.49
CA TYR A 17 -4.15 -4.57 -10.58
C TYR A 17 -4.57 -5.61 -11.62
N THR A 18 -3.63 -6.08 -12.43
CA THR A 18 -3.91 -6.99 -13.54
C THR A 18 -2.83 -8.06 -13.61
N ALA A 19 -3.21 -9.31 -13.81
CA ALA A 19 -2.31 -10.39 -14.19
C ALA A 19 -2.65 -10.86 -15.60
N HIS A 20 -1.65 -10.86 -16.46
CA HIS A 20 -1.74 -11.40 -17.81
C HIS A 20 -1.37 -12.88 -17.81
N LEU A 21 -2.28 -13.70 -18.30
CA LEU A 21 -2.14 -15.15 -18.36
C LEU A 21 -2.20 -15.61 -19.80
N GLU A 22 -1.23 -16.43 -20.19
CA GLU A 22 -1.15 -17.04 -21.51
C GLU A 22 -1.29 -18.56 -21.41
N ARG A 23 -2.08 -19.13 -22.31
CA ARG A 23 -2.25 -20.57 -22.45
C ARG A 23 -1.37 -21.10 -23.58
N ILE A 24 -0.55 -22.06 -23.25
CA ILE A 24 0.24 -22.80 -24.22
C ILE A 24 -0.39 -24.19 -24.42
N THR A 25 -0.73 -24.49 -25.67
CA THR A 25 -1.29 -25.77 -26.07
C THR A 25 -0.34 -26.40 -27.07
N PRO A 26 0.38 -27.48 -26.72
CA PRO A 26 1.33 -28.12 -27.62
C PRO A 26 0.71 -28.70 -28.88
N ASN A 27 -0.56 -29.06 -28.85
CA ASN A 27 -1.31 -29.54 -30.01
C ASN A 27 -2.64 -28.79 -30.13
N PRO A 28 -2.74 -27.75 -31.00
CA PRO A 28 -3.93 -26.94 -31.15
C PRO A 28 -5.16 -27.75 -31.65
N ASP A 29 -4.95 -28.86 -32.36
CA ASP A 29 -6.03 -29.73 -32.85
C ASP A 29 -6.71 -30.54 -31.73
N ASN A 30 -6.15 -30.52 -30.52
CA ASN A 30 -6.57 -31.32 -29.39
C ASN A 30 -6.92 -30.49 -28.16
N VAL A 31 -7.34 -29.23 -28.33
CA VAL A 31 -7.73 -28.33 -27.24
C VAL A 31 -9.09 -28.77 -26.67
N PRO A 32 -9.23 -28.96 -25.36
CA PRO A 32 -10.54 -29.17 -24.74
C PRO A 32 -11.46 -28.00 -25.01
N SER A 33 -12.74 -28.26 -25.35
CA SER A 33 -13.69 -27.21 -25.76
C SER A 33 -14.28 -26.42 -24.59
N ASN A 34 -14.11 -26.90 -23.38
CA ASN A 34 -14.73 -26.36 -22.16
C ASN A 34 -13.68 -26.10 -21.07
N MET A 35 -12.59 -25.45 -21.42
CA MET A 35 -11.59 -25.08 -20.44
C MET A 35 -12.06 -23.93 -19.54
N VAL A 36 -11.67 -24.03 -18.30
CA VAL A 36 -11.95 -23.05 -17.25
C VAL A 36 -10.64 -22.70 -16.57
N LEU A 37 -10.34 -21.40 -16.45
CA LEU A 37 -9.32 -20.92 -15.55
C LEU A 37 -9.92 -20.82 -14.15
N LYS A 38 -9.31 -21.49 -13.20
CA LYS A 38 -9.61 -21.37 -11.77
C LYS A 38 -8.47 -20.60 -11.10
N TYR A 39 -8.80 -19.54 -10.38
CA TYR A 39 -7.82 -18.76 -9.63
C TYR A 39 -8.39 -18.24 -8.31
N LYS A 40 -7.50 -18.01 -7.34
CA LYS A 40 -7.85 -17.47 -6.02
C LYS A 40 -6.65 -16.82 -5.37
N LYS A 41 -6.87 -15.97 -4.37
CA LYS A 41 -5.82 -15.60 -3.43
C LYS A 41 -5.43 -16.82 -2.61
N THR A 42 -4.15 -16.99 -2.29
CA THR A 42 -3.70 -18.15 -1.50
C THR A 42 -4.30 -18.20 -0.09
N THR A 43 -4.87 -17.08 0.37
CA THR A 43 -5.59 -16.96 1.65
C THR A 43 -7.07 -17.34 1.56
N GLU A 44 -7.62 -17.54 0.36
CA GLU A 44 -9.00 -17.92 0.11
C GLU A 44 -9.14 -19.43 -0.06
N THR A 45 -10.32 -19.94 0.23
CA THR A 45 -10.64 -21.38 0.05
C THR A 45 -11.22 -21.65 -1.33
N ASP A 46 -12.04 -20.75 -1.83
CA ASP A 46 -12.83 -20.94 -3.03
C ASP A 46 -12.16 -20.33 -4.26
N TYR A 47 -12.24 -21.03 -5.38
CA TYR A 47 -11.75 -20.54 -6.66
C TYR A 47 -12.78 -19.66 -7.36
N THR A 48 -12.32 -18.59 -7.95
CA THR A 48 -13.03 -17.88 -9.01
C THR A 48 -12.81 -18.64 -10.31
N GLU A 49 -13.88 -18.85 -11.08
CA GLU A 49 -13.85 -19.60 -12.33
C GLU A 49 -14.25 -18.70 -13.48
N ILE A 50 -13.44 -18.69 -14.54
CA ILE A 50 -13.76 -18.03 -15.81
C ILE A 50 -13.59 -18.99 -16.97
N PRO A 51 -14.60 -19.09 -17.88
CA PRO A 51 -14.43 -19.83 -19.12
C PRO A 51 -13.26 -19.26 -19.93
N TRP A 52 -12.44 -20.14 -20.49
CA TRP A 52 -11.27 -19.70 -21.24
C TRP A 52 -11.17 -20.40 -22.59
N SER A 53 -11.57 -19.73 -23.66
CA SER A 53 -11.49 -20.20 -25.03
C SER A 53 -10.30 -19.64 -25.79
N ASP A 54 -9.80 -18.47 -25.39
CA ASP A 54 -8.73 -17.75 -26.07
C ASP A 54 -7.33 -18.25 -25.66
N THR A 55 -6.29 -17.70 -26.29
CA THR A 55 -4.89 -18.03 -25.95
C THR A 55 -4.37 -17.24 -24.78
N GLU A 56 -4.94 -16.07 -24.50
CA GLU A 56 -4.53 -15.15 -23.45
C GLU A 56 -5.74 -14.53 -22.77
N THR A 57 -5.59 -14.11 -21.51
CA THR A 57 -6.59 -13.39 -20.76
C THR A 57 -5.96 -12.53 -19.68
N ASP A 58 -6.60 -11.43 -19.35
CA ASP A 58 -6.29 -10.59 -18.21
C ASP A 58 -7.28 -10.88 -17.09
N ILE A 59 -6.77 -11.01 -15.86
CA ILE A 59 -7.59 -11.10 -14.66
C ILE A 59 -7.31 -9.91 -13.74
N GLU A 60 -8.36 -9.42 -13.09
CA GLU A 60 -8.19 -8.40 -12.05
C GLU A 60 -7.61 -9.02 -10.79
N VAL A 61 -6.61 -8.37 -10.21
CA VAL A 61 -5.88 -8.83 -9.02
C VAL A 61 -5.66 -7.69 -8.04
N SER A 62 -5.45 -8.05 -6.78
CA SER A 62 -5.08 -7.10 -5.73
C SER A 62 -3.56 -6.95 -5.65
N PRO A 63 -3.01 -5.76 -5.35
CA PRO A 63 -1.59 -5.56 -5.12
C PRO A 63 -1.05 -6.36 -3.93
N ASP A 64 0.27 -6.62 -3.94
CA ASP A 64 1.03 -7.33 -2.90
C ASP A 64 0.40 -8.66 -2.44
N THR A 65 -0.25 -9.35 -3.37
CA THR A 65 -1.06 -10.53 -3.09
C THR A 65 -0.54 -11.74 -3.85
N GLU A 66 -0.43 -12.89 -3.17
CA GLU A 66 -0.10 -14.16 -3.81
C GLU A 66 -1.38 -14.85 -4.28
N TYR A 67 -1.39 -15.26 -5.54
CA TYR A 67 -2.45 -15.99 -6.19
C TYR A 67 -2.01 -17.40 -6.55
N GLU A 68 -2.97 -18.32 -6.49
CA GLU A 68 -2.88 -19.67 -7.01
C GLU A 68 -3.86 -19.80 -8.18
N TYR A 69 -3.43 -20.45 -9.26
CA TYR A 69 -4.24 -20.65 -10.45
C TYR A 69 -3.96 -21.99 -11.11
N LEU A 70 -4.94 -22.51 -11.83
CA LEU A 70 -4.83 -23.73 -12.62
C LEU A 70 -5.85 -23.73 -13.77
N LEU A 71 -5.63 -24.57 -14.77
CA LEU A 71 -6.62 -24.91 -15.78
C LEU A 71 -7.36 -26.18 -15.42
N ALA A 72 -8.67 -26.15 -15.65
CA ALA A 72 -9.57 -27.28 -15.54
C ALA A 72 -10.34 -27.48 -16.85
N TRP A 73 -10.73 -28.71 -17.15
CA TRP A 73 -11.66 -29.04 -18.24
C TRP A 73 -12.39 -30.33 -17.91
N GLU A 74 -13.57 -30.49 -18.50
CA GLU A 74 -14.34 -31.71 -18.36
C GLU A 74 -14.15 -32.61 -19.60
N GLU A 75 -13.87 -33.91 -19.40
CA GLU A 75 -13.80 -34.90 -20.43
C GLU A 75 -14.45 -36.20 -19.97
N ASN A 76 -15.42 -36.70 -20.73
CA ASN A 76 -16.19 -37.92 -20.41
C ASN A 76 -16.87 -37.88 -19.03
N GLY A 77 -17.35 -36.70 -18.60
CA GLY A 77 -17.99 -36.51 -17.31
C GLY A 77 -17.04 -36.50 -16.11
N MET A 78 -15.74 -36.37 -16.37
CA MET A 78 -14.70 -36.23 -15.34
C MET A 78 -13.99 -34.90 -15.49
N GLU A 79 -13.80 -34.20 -14.36
CA GLU A 79 -12.98 -33.01 -14.31
C GLU A 79 -11.50 -33.41 -14.34
N ASN A 80 -10.74 -32.76 -15.24
CA ASN A 80 -9.31 -32.86 -15.34
C ASN A 80 -8.69 -31.54 -14.88
N LEU A 81 -7.63 -31.60 -14.09
CA LEU A 81 -6.95 -30.45 -13.53
C LEU A 81 -5.47 -30.45 -13.94
N MET A 82 -4.95 -29.30 -14.34
CA MET A 82 -3.52 -29.08 -14.42
C MET A 82 -2.94 -28.84 -13.03
N PRO A 83 -1.66 -29.11 -12.79
CA PRO A 83 -1.00 -28.71 -11.56
C PRO A 83 -1.15 -27.21 -11.31
N SER A 84 -1.47 -26.84 -10.09
CA SER A 84 -1.60 -25.42 -9.72
C SER A 84 -0.26 -24.71 -9.78
N LYS A 85 -0.31 -23.46 -10.15
CA LYS A 85 0.83 -22.52 -10.18
C LYS A 85 0.53 -21.30 -9.34
N LYS A 86 1.57 -20.54 -9.01
CA LYS A 86 1.44 -19.32 -8.22
C LYS A 86 2.14 -18.15 -8.89
N PHE A 87 1.63 -16.96 -8.63
CA PHE A 87 2.30 -15.70 -8.90
C PHE A 87 2.02 -14.72 -7.76
N LYS A 88 2.86 -13.71 -7.63
CA LYS A 88 2.67 -12.61 -6.69
C LYS A 88 2.65 -11.29 -7.44
N THR A 89 1.66 -10.45 -7.11
CA THR A 89 1.55 -9.08 -7.62
C THR A 89 2.51 -8.15 -6.89
N GLY A 90 2.88 -7.04 -7.54
CA GLY A 90 3.79 -6.05 -6.97
C GLY A 90 3.20 -5.29 -5.77
N ASN A 91 4.08 -4.78 -4.90
CA ASN A 91 3.68 -3.86 -3.84
C ASN A 91 3.33 -2.49 -4.43
N LEU A 92 2.11 -2.03 -4.17
CA LEU A 92 1.60 -0.76 -4.65
C LEU A 92 2.35 0.45 -4.07
N PHE A 93 2.82 0.34 -2.83
CA PHE A 93 3.47 1.45 -2.12
C PHE A 93 4.99 1.31 -2.18
N GLU A 94 5.65 2.23 -2.90
CA GLU A 94 7.11 2.26 -3.01
C GLU A 94 7.76 3.06 -1.89
N GLU A 95 7.15 4.20 -1.55
CA GLU A 95 7.63 5.08 -0.48
C GLU A 95 6.47 5.57 0.38
N LEU A 96 6.74 5.68 1.67
CA LEU A 96 5.86 6.31 2.64
C LEU A 96 6.72 7.07 3.63
N SER A 97 6.55 8.39 3.71
CA SER A 97 7.33 9.25 4.58
C SER A 97 6.51 10.36 5.23
N ALA A 98 6.99 10.82 6.37
CA ALA A 98 6.43 11.96 7.09
C ALA A 98 7.53 12.95 7.45
N GLN A 99 7.23 14.25 7.29
CA GLN A 99 8.07 15.36 7.71
C GLN A 99 7.38 16.11 8.85
N PRO A 100 7.62 15.73 10.11
CA PRO A 100 6.91 16.29 11.24
C PRO A 100 7.47 17.64 11.64
N THR A 101 6.58 18.55 12.03
CA THR A 101 6.83 19.72 12.85
C THR A 101 6.45 19.46 14.31
N ARG A 102 6.16 20.47 15.08
CA ARG A 102 5.63 20.33 16.45
C ARG A 102 4.18 19.86 16.49
N THR A 103 3.37 20.38 15.59
CA THR A 103 1.90 20.18 15.62
C THR A 103 1.32 19.75 14.29
N THR A 104 2.18 19.57 13.29
CA THR A 104 1.80 19.12 11.95
C THR A 104 2.75 18.06 11.42
N ALA A 105 2.37 17.37 10.36
CA ALA A 105 3.30 16.59 9.56
C ALA A 105 2.88 16.64 8.09
N ASP A 106 3.86 16.88 7.21
CA ASP A 106 3.67 16.68 5.78
C ASP A 106 3.89 15.20 5.46
N LEU A 107 2.90 14.60 4.83
CA LEU A 107 2.83 13.19 4.53
C LEU A 107 3.04 12.99 3.03
N LEU A 108 3.82 11.98 2.67
CA LEU A 108 4.12 11.62 1.30
C LEU A 108 3.94 10.13 1.10
N ALA A 109 3.30 9.76 0.00
CA ALA A 109 3.33 8.40 -0.53
C ALA A 109 3.76 8.42 -2.00
N LEU A 110 4.59 7.47 -2.40
CA LEU A 110 4.84 7.13 -3.79
C LEU A 110 4.09 5.84 -4.09
N ILE A 111 3.10 5.93 -4.95
CA ILE A 111 2.17 4.87 -5.29
C ILE A 111 2.42 4.46 -6.73
N LYS A 112 2.59 3.17 -6.96
CA LYS A 112 2.76 2.59 -8.29
C LYS A 112 1.42 2.22 -8.92
N GLY A 113 1.47 1.91 -10.20
CA GLY A 113 0.29 1.49 -10.96
C GLY A 113 -0.39 2.65 -11.69
N ASP A 114 -1.47 2.33 -12.38
CA ASP A 114 -2.22 3.26 -13.22
C ASP A 114 -3.05 4.24 -12.36
N PRO A 115 -2.80 5.56 -12.43
CA PRO A 115 -3.61 6.56 -11.73
C PRO A 115 -5.11 6.48 -12.05
N ALA A 116 -5.49 6.03 -13.26
CA ALA A 116 -6.89 5.88 -13.67
C ALA A 116 -7.64 4.82 -12.84
N LYS A 117 -6.93 3.86 -12.26
CA LYS A 117 -7.50 2.85 -11.36
C LYS A 117 -7.70 3.35 -9.92
N VAL A 118 -7.10 4.48 -9.56
CA VAL A 118 -7.13 5.07 -8.21
C VAL A 118 -8.24 6.10 -8.11
N LYS A 119 -9.27 5.83 -7.33
CA LYS A 119 -10.36 6.78 -7.09
C LYS A 119 -10.00 7.84 -6.05
N LYS A 120 -9.29 7.44 -5.03
CA LYS A 120 -8.91 8.32 -3.91
C LYS A 120 -7.72 7.77 -3.17
N VAL A 121 -6.85 8.67 -2.73
CA VAL A 121 -5.81 8.38 -1.75
C VAL A 121 -6.05 9.21 -0.50
N SER A 122 -5.86 8.62 0.66
CA SER A 122 -5.89 9.32 1.94
C SER A 122 -4.82 8.76 2.88
N PHE A 123 -4.52 9.49 3.94
CA PHE A 123 -3.58 9.06 4.98
C PHE A 123 -4.33 8.97 6.31
N GLU A 124 -4.15 7.85 6.97
CA GLU A 124 -4.60 7.63 8.33
C GLU A 124 -3.43 7.83 9.28
N VAL A 125 -3.62 8.64 10.29
CA VAL A 125 -2.63 8.93 11.34
C VAL A 125 -3.22 8.56 12.68
N GLY A 126 -2.49 7.79 13.47
CA GLY A 126 -2.95 7.29 14.76
C GLY A 126 -1.83 7.11 15.78
N ILE A 127 -2.19 6.63 16.95
CA ILE A 127 -1.28 6.25 18.04
C ILE A 127 -1.38 4.74 18.24
N GLY A 128 -0.23 4.07 18.34
CA GLY A 128 -0.12 2.61 18.33
C GLY A 128 0.10 2.05 16.92
N HIS A 129 0.02 0.75 16.78
CA HIS A 129 0.15 0.08 15.48
C HIS A 129 -1.23 -0.33 14.95
N PRO A 130 -1.56 -0.10 13.66
CA PRO A 130 -2.90 -0.35 13.11
C PRO A 130 -3.43 -1.78 13.24
N LEU A 131 -2.54 -2.76 13.44
CA LEU A 131 -2.90 -4.17 13.60
C LEU A 131 -2.90 -4.64 15.06
N GLU A 132 -2.68 -3.74 16.02
CA GLU A 132 -2.61 -4.07 17.44
C GLU A 132 -3.83 -3.54 18.19
N GLU A 133 -4.17 -4.23 19.27
CA GLU A 133 -5.21 -3.77 20.19
C GLU A 133 -4.80 -2.44 20.82
N GLY A 134 -5.76 -1.50 20.89
CA GLY A 134 -5.51 -0.15 21.43
C GLY A 134 -5.07 0.87 20.39
N TYR A 135 -4.96 0.51 19.11
CA TYR A 135 -4.73 1.51 18.07
C TYR A 135 -5.83 2.58 18.07
N LYS A 136 -5.42 3.83 18.08
CA LYS A 136 -6.33 4.96 18.08
C LYS A 136 -6.09 5.86 16.89
N ILE A 137 -7.06 5.93 15.98
CA ILE A 137 -7.04 6.88 14.86
C ILE A 137 -7.21 8.31 15.43
N ILE A 138 -6.30 9.20 15.05
CA ILE A 138 -6.30 10.62 15.42
C ILE A 138 -6.85 11.44 14.26
N ALA A 139 -6.45 11.14 13.03
CA ALA A 139 -6.90 11.85 11.84
C ALA A 139 -6.90 10.94 10.61
N VAL A 140 -7.80 11.25 9.68
CA VAL A 140 -7.75 10.77 8.29
C VAL A 140 -7.78 12.00 7.40
N VAL A 141 -6.74 12.19 6.61
CA VAL A 141 -6.60 13.35 5.72
C VAL A 141 -6.56 12.90 4.27
N ASP A 142 -7.23 13.66 3.42
CA ASP A 142 -7.23 13.37 1.99
C ASP A 142 -5.89 13.77 1.37
N GLY A 143 -5.36 12.91 0.53
CA GLY A 143 -4.18 13.18 -0.26
C GLY A 143 -4.51 14.05 -1.49
N SER A 144 -3.49 14.65 -2.06
CA SER A 144 -3.58 15.22 -3.41
C SER A 144 -4.02 14.14 -4.40
N PRO A 145 -4.60 14.50 -5.56
CA PRO A 145 -4.77 13.55 -6.64
C PRO A 145 -3.44 12.89 -7.00
N MET A 146 -3.48 11.59 -7.28
CA MET A 146 -2.31 10.88 -7.80
C MET A 146 -2.05 11.35 -9.23
N ASP A 147 -0.86 11.80 -9.50
CA ASP A 147 -0.40 12.18 -10.83
C ASP A 147 0.35 11.03 -11.51
N GLU A 148 0.84 11.27 -12.73
CA GLU A 148 1.60 10.28 -13.51
C GLU A 148 2.92 9.88 -12.85
N THR A 149 3.43 10.67 -11.90
CA THR A 149 4.64 10.35 -11.13
C THR A 149 4.36 9.45 -9.94
N GLY A 150 3.09 9.27 -9.57
CA GLY A 150 2.65 8.44 -8.45
C GLY A 150 2.75 9.12 -7.08
N PHE A 151 3.22 10.37 -7.00
CA PHE A 151 3.32 11.07 -5.73
C PHE A 151 1.98 11.60 -5.26
N VAL A 152 1.68 11.31 -4.00
CA VAL A 152 0.51 11.85 -3.29
C VAL A 152 0.99 12.49 -1.99
N ARG A 153 0.48 13.69 -1.70
CA ARG A 153 0.86 14.50 -0.55
C ARG A 153 -0.35 14.92 0.26
N ALA A 154 -0.16 15.04 1.56
CA ALA A 154 -1.15 15.63 2.47
C ALA A 154 -0.43 16.29 3.65
N THR A 155 -1.13 17.18 4.35
CA THR A 155 -0.65 17.74 5.62
C THR A 155 -1.66 17.41 6.70
N VAL A 156 -1.21 16.75 7.77
CA VAL A 156 -2.00 16.58 8.98
C VAL A 156 -1.66 17.65 9.99
N THR A 157 -2.66 18.20 10.66
CA THR A 157 -2.54 19.27 11.65
C THR A 157 -3.14 18.87 13.00
N GLY A 158 -2.90 19.65 14.04
CA GLY A 158 -3.49 19.41 15.37
C GLY A 158 -2.80 18.27 16.14
N LEU A 159 -1.60 17.87 15.75
CA LEU A 159 -0.80 16.89 16.46
C LEU A 159 -0.25 17.47 17.78
N GLN A 160 0.03 16.59 18.72
CA GLN A 160 0.73 16.95 19.95
C GLN A 160 2.24 16.87 19.74
N GLY A 161 2.99 17.83 20.28
CA GLY A 161 4.44 17.82 20.22
C GLY A 161 5.04 16.69 21.05
N ASN A 162 6.25 16.25 20.67
CA ASN A 162 6.99 15.18 21.31
C ASN A 162 6.18 13.87 21.45
N THR A 163 5.37 13.57 20.45
CA THR A 163 4.46 12.42 20.45
C THR A 163 4.74 11.53 19.26
N SER A 164 4.82 10.23 19.51
CA SER A 164 4.98 9.23 18.45
C SER A 164 3.63 8.90 17.83
N TYR A 165 3.58 8.97 16.51
CA TYR A 165 2.43 8.64 15.68
C TYR A 165 2.79 7.52 14.71
N CYS A 166 1.77 6.81 14.29
CA CYS A 166 1.82 5.88 13.17
C CYS A 166 0.99 6.44 12.03
N MET A 167 1.46 6.29 10.80
CA MET A 167 0.69 6.59 9.61
C MET A 167 0.65 5.42 8.65
N ARG A 168 -0.40 5.35 7.84
CA ARG A 168 -0.49 4.50 6.66
C ARG A 168 -1.24 5.23 5.55
N ALA A 169 -0.89 4.95 4.31
CA ALA A 169 -1.65 5.41 3.16
C ALA A 169 -2.79 4.43 2.88
N ILE A 170 -3.90 4.97 2.38
CA ILE A 170 -5.10 4.23 2.01
C ILE A 170 -5.42 4.58 0.57
N VAL A 171 -5.40 3.58 -0.30
CA VAL A 171 -5.81 3.70 -1.70
C VAL A 171 -7.17 3.07 -1.88
N LYS A 172 -8.12 3.81 -2.44
CA LYS A 172 -9.42 3.30 -2.86
C LYS A 172 -9.46 3.17 -4.37
N THR A 173 -9.75 1.97 -4.82
CA THR A 173 -10.07 1.67 -6.22
C THR A 173 -11.59 1.54 -6.42
N GLU A 174 -12.02 1.02 -7.56
CA GLU A 174 -13.42 0.68 -7.79
C GLU A 174 -13.89 -0.46 -6.89
N HIS A 175 -13.04 -1.44 -6.67
CA HIS A 175 -13.41 -2.73 -6.12
C HIS A 175 -12.94 -2.95 -4.67
N GLU A 176 -11.88 -2.26 -4.25
CA GLU A 176 -11.28 -2.51 -2.93
C GLU A 176 -10.66 -1.28 -2.27
N THR A 177 -10.31 -1.44 -1.01
CA THR A 177 -9.52 -0.47 -0.23
C THR A 177 -8.21 -1.14 0.19
N ILE A 178 -7.09 -0.55 -0.20
CA ILE A 178 -5.76 -1.09 -0.02
C ILE A 178 -5.01 -0.21 0.99
N TYR A 179 -4.36 -0.83 1.95
CA TYR A 179 -3.60 -0.15 2.99
C TYR A 179 -2.10 -0.41 2.81
N SER A 180 -1.29 0.64 2.97
CA SER A 180 0.15 0.48 3.07
C SER A 180 0.55 -0.18 4.39
N SER A 181 1.81 -0.61 4.47
CA SER A 181 2.45 -0.87 5.76
C SER A 181 2.43 0.39 6.62
N ALA A 182 2.52 0.19 7.93
CA ALA A 182 2.58 1.25 8.90
C ALA A 182 3.97 1.93 8.92
N ARG A 183 3.99 3.26 9.04
CA ARG A 183 5.20 4.05 9.21
C ARG A 183 5.09 4.92 10.45
N PHE A 184 6.10 4.86 11.33
CA PHE A 184 6.14 5.65 12.55
C PHE A 184 6.91 6.95 12.32
N PHE A 185 6.46 8.02 12.99
CA PHE A 185 7.16 9.30 13.08
C PHE A 185 6.89 9.94 14.44
N THR A 186 7.77 10.85 14.86
CA THR A 186 7.62 11.58 16.11
C THR A 186 7.63 13.07 15.83
N THR A 187 6.63 13.78 16.34
CA THR A 187 6.56 15.24 16.24
C THR A 187 7.69 15.88 17.06
N LYS A 188 8.13 17.05 16.63
CA LYS A 188 9.20 17.76 17.31
C LYS A 188 8.80 18.16 18.73
N ASN A 189 9.82 18.34 19.56
CA ASN A 189 9.62 18.74 20.96
C ASN A 189 9.03 20.16 21.04
N THR A 190 8.15 20.39 22.01
CA THR A 190 7.62 21.71 22.34
C THR A 190 8.53 22.48 23.31
N GLY A 191 9.57 21.84 23.83
CA GLY A 191 10.38 22.40 24.93
C GLY A 191 11.24 23.59 24.50
N VAL A 192 11.07 24.69 25.19
CA VAL A 192 12.13 25.70 25.31
C VAL A 192 13.18 25.07 26.22
N LEU A 193 14.32 24.70 25.65
CA LEU A 193 15.47 24.33 26.46
C LEU A 193 16.00 25.60 27.15
N CYS A 194 15.60 25.87 28.38
CA CYS A 194 16.27 26.81 29.24
C CYS A 194 17.61 26.19 29.66
N HIS A 195 18.68 26.59 29.02
CA HIS A 195 20.01 26.34 29.54
C HIS A 195 20.32 27.38 30.65
N THR A 196 20.78 26.88 31.76
CA THR A 196 21.31 27.55 32.95
C THR A 196 21.46 29.07 32.85
N ILE A 197 20.66 29.79 33.64
CA ILE A 197 20.87 31.23 33.84
C ILE A 197 21.96 31.32 34.91
N GLU A 198 23.18 31.69 34.51
CA GLU A 198 24.17 32.11 35.49
C GLU A 198 23.93 33.57 35.86
N LEU A 199 23.55 33.80 37.10
CA LEU A 199 23.44 35.10 37.69
C LEU A 199 24.78 35.48 38.32
N ASN A 200 25.49 36.42 37.71
CA ASN A 200 26.66 37.00 38.39
C ASN A 200 26.23 38.25 39.19
N ALA A 201 26.34 38.15 40.49
CA ALA A 201 25.92 39.19 41.44
C ALA A 201 26.66 40.51 41.31
N THR A 202 27.72 40.58 40.51
CA THR A 202 28.50 41.81 40.28
C THR A 202 28.17 42.55 38.99
N GLN A 203 27.23 42.02 38.19
CA GLN A 203 26.80 42.63 36.92
C GLN A 203 25.37 43.14 36.95
N THR A 204 25.18 44.33 36.43
CA THR A 204 23.86 44.95 36.29
C THR A 204 23.09 44.46 35.06
N ARG A 205 23.63 43.49 34.33
CA ARG A 205 23.02 42.94 33.13
C ARG A 205 22.82 41.43 33.24
N ILE A 206 21.58 41.00 33.08
CA ILE A 206 21.22 39.58 32.93
C ILE A 206 21.18 39.26 31.46
N THR A 207 21.98 38.30 31.02
CA THR A 207 21.89 37.74 29.67
C THR A 207 21.32 36.30 29.78
N ALA A 208 20.13 36.08 29.23
CA ALA A 208 19.57 34.76 29.09
C ALA A 208 19.80 34.27 27.64
N LEU A 209 20.44 33.14 27.49
CA LEU A 209 20.56 32.46 26.21
C LEU A 209 19.42 31.47 26.08
N HIS A 210 18.52 31.67 25.14
CA HIS A 210 17.48 30.74 24.83
C HIS A 210 17.80 30.05 23.52
N THR A 211 17.89 28.73 23.53
CA THR A 211 17.92 27.94 22.31
C THR A 211 16.47 27.54 21.98
N LEU A 212 15.93 28.18 20.96
CA LEU A 212 14.59 27.86 20.46
C LEU A 212 14.71 26.81 19.37
N ASP A 213 13.88 25.78 19.43
CA ASP A 213 13.72 24.89 18.31
C ASP A 213 13.09 25.67 17.15
N THR A 214 13.70 25.63 15.97
CA THR A 214 13.56 26.62 14.89
C THR A 214 12.27 26.54 14.09
N ASP A 215 11.29 25.77 14.51
CA ASP A 215 9.98 25.79 13.88
C ASP A 215 9.20 27.02 14.35
N LYS A 216 9.30 28.08 13.54
CA LYS A 216 8.59 29.36 13.58
C LYS A 216 7.82 29.63 14.89
N ILE A 217 8.44 30.38 15.78
CA ILE A 217 7.70 31.11 16.80
C ILE A 217 7.24 32.42 16.16
N GLU A 218 5.97 32.52 15.81
CA GLU A 218 5.36 33.81 15.55
C GLU A 218 5.12 34.50 16.90
N GLY A 219 5.95 35.45 17.24
CA GLY A 219 5.81 36.27 18.43
C GLY A 219 7.05 37.05 18.72
N THR A 220 6.87 38.33 19.10
CA THR A 220 7.95 39.20 19.56
C THR A 220 8.14 38.95 21.05
N LEU A 221 9.35 38.50 21.44
CA LEU A 221 9.75 38.52 22.85
C LEU A 221 9.86 40.00 23.30
N LYS A 222 9.04 40.36 24.25
CA LYS A 222 9.15 41.67 24.95
C LYS A 222 10.00 41.54 26.19
#